data_46e144059a34ffd75df34ac939a1558b
#
_entry.id   46e144059a34ffd75df34ac939a1558b
#
_cell.length_a   1.000
_cell.length_b   1.000
_cell.length_c   1.000
_cell.angle_alpha   90.00
_cell.angle_beta   90.00
_cell.angle_gamma   90.00
#
_symmetry.space_group_name_H-M   'P 1'
#
loop_
_entity.id
_entity.type
_entity.pdbx_description
1 polymer ?
#
loop_
_entity_poly.entity_id
_entity_poly.type
_entity_poly.pdbx_seq_one_letter_code
_entity_poly.pdbx_strand_id
1 'polypeptide(L)'
;MPYAGLGRLLFSARRRLGVFRDVQNLKKRIRGAAPLRIVVGAGGLFDPGWIPTDVDVLDILDVAQWRRLFSEKSIDAILAEHVWEHLTAEQGLLAAENCFRFLRPGGHLRAAVPDGNHPDPAYIEWVRPGGSGAGADDHKLLYNRESFGQLFETAGFQVEPLEYFDADGKFHAVDWDPALGKIERSRRFDDRNRDGQFAYTSVIVDARKPH
;
A
#
# COMPACT_ATOMS: atom_id res chain seq x y z
N MET A 1 4.08 -32.90 32.59
CA MET A 1 4.71 -31.59 32.19
C MET A 1 3.63 -30.57 31.88
N PRO A 2 3.14 -29.70 32.78
CA PRO A 2 2.00 -28.77 32.52
C PRO A 2 2.40 -27.33 32.21
N TYR A 3 3.66 -27.00 31.86
CA TYR A 3 4.10 -25.60 31.74
C TYR A 3 4.10 -25.03 30.30
N ALA A 4 3.89 -25.84 29.26
CA ALA A 4 3.90 -25.37 27.87
C ALA A 4 2.63 -24.57 27.47
N GLY A 5 1.52 -24.74 28.16
CA GLY A 5 0.25 -24.06 27.87
C GLY A 5 0.18 -22.63 28.41
N LEU A 6 0.77 -22.37 29.57
CA LEU A 6 0.71 -21.05 30.24
C LEU A 6 1.53 -20.00 29.47
N GLY A 7 2.69 -20.40 28.94
CA GLY A 7 3.55 -19.50 28.15
C GLY A 7 2.88 -19.02 26.86
N ARG A 8 2.16 -19.89 26.13
CA ARG A 8 1.40 -19.54 24.92
C ARG A 8 0.22 -18.63 25.23
N LEU A 9 -0.50 -18.88 26.31
CA LEU A 9 -1.62 -18.03 26.76
C LEU A 9 -1.14 -16.63 27.18
N LEU A 10 -0.03 -16.53 27.92
CA LEU A 10 0.56 -15.24 28.33
C LEU A 10 1.13 -14.47 27.15
N PHE A 11 1.75 -15.13 26.18
CA PHE A 11 2.25 -14.52 24.97
C PHE A 11 1.11 -13.98 24.08
N SER A 12 0.04 -14.77 23.91
CA SER A 12 -1.15 -14.32 23.16
C SER A 12 -1.90 -13.19 23.87
N ALA A 13 -1.97 -13.19 25.20
CA ALA A 13 -2.58 -12.11 25.97
C ALA A 13 -1.75 -10.81 25.90
N ARG A 14 -0.42 -10.88 25.98
CA ARG A 14 0.48 -9.72 25.82
C ARG A 14 0.37 -9.13 24.41
N ARG A 15 0.34 -9.96 23.37
CA ARG A 15 0.15 -9.50 21.98
C ARG A 15 -1.22 -8.83 21.81
N ARG A 16 -2.30 -9.38 22.34
CA ARG A 16 -3.66 -8.78 22.30
C ARG A 16 -3.71 -7.44 23.03
N LEU A 17 -3.04 -7.31 24.19
CA LEU A 17 -2.95 -6.06 24.94
C LEU A 17 -2.12 -5.01 24.19
N GLY A 18 -1.03 -5.41 23.51
CA GLY A 18 -0.24 -4.56 22.64
C GLY A 18 -1.09 -3.99 21.51
N VAL A 19 -1.74 -4.84 20.72
CA VAL A 19 -2.62 -4.43 19.62
C VAL A 19 -3.77 -3.52 20.11
N PHE A 20 -4.36 -3.81 21.29
CA PHE A 20 -5.40 -2.94 21.85
C PHE A 20 -4.89 -1.53 22.17
N ARG A 21 -3.69 -1.40 22.74
CA ARG A 21 -3.07 -0.09 23.02
C ARG A 21 -2.76 0.65 21.72
N ASP A 22 -2.24 -0.05 20.72
CA ASP A 22 -1.92 0.52 19.41
C ASP A 22 -3.16 1.04 18.71
N VAL A 23 -4.28 0.29 18.75
CA VAL A 23 -5.58 0.73 18.25
C VAL A 23 -6.10 1.96 18.99
N GLN A 24 -5.96 2.06 20.32
CA GLN A 24 -6.38 3.26 21.08
C GLN A 24 -5.51 4.48 20.74
N ASN A 25 -4.21 4.30 20.62
CA ASN A 25 -3.29 5.36 20.20
C ASN A 25 -3.62 5.82 18.78
N LEU A 26 -3.88 4.88 17.87
CA LEU A 26 -4.28 5.16 16.50
C LEU A 26 -5.59 5.97 16.46
N LYS A 27 -6.61 5.56 17.21
CA LYS A 27 -7.88 6.31 17.33
C LYS A 27 -7.68 7.74 17.83
N LYS A 28 -6.75 7.96 18.76
CA LYS A 28 -6.42 9.31 19.26
C LYS A 28 -5.78 10.16 18.15
N ARG A 29 -4.86 9.59 17.37
CA ARG A 29 -4.22 10.28 16.24
C ARG A 29 -5.25 10.62 15.15
N ILE A 30 -6.12 9.67 14.79
CA ILE A 30 -7.19 9.87 13.80
C ILE A 30 -8.10 11.02 14.18
N ARG A 31 -8.56 11.08 15.45
CA ARG A 31 -9.45 12.14 15.93
C ARG A 31 -8.84 13.54 15.87
N GLY A 32 -7.53 13.66 15.94
CA GLY A 32 -6.81 14.94 15.88
C GLY A 32 -6.28 15.30 14.49
N ALA A 33 -6.47 14.45 13.49
CA ALA A 33 -5.91 14.65 12.16
C ALA A 33 -6.85 15.47 11.26
N ALA A 34 -6.31 16.54 10.68
CA ALA A 34 -6.96 17.31 9.62
C ALA A 34 -5.86 17.94 8.75
N PRO A 35 -5.64 17.48 7.50
CA PRO A 35 -6.35 16.38 6.81
C PRO A 35 -6.03 14.98 7.37
N LEU A 36 -6.98 14.05 7.24
CA LEU A 36 -6.79 12.67 7.65
C LEU A 36 -6.10 11.87 6.53
N ARG A 37 -4.81 11.59 6.71
CA ARG A 37 -3.96 10.86 5.77
C ARG A 37 -3.42 9.60 6.43
N ILE A 38 -3.58 8.45 5.79
CA ILE A 38 -3.13 7.16 6.32
C ILE A 38 -2.18 6.46 5.37
N VAL A 39 -1.24 5.69 5.93
CA VAL A 39 -0.43 4.73 5.18
C VAL A 39 -0.90 3.33 5.56
N VAL A 40 -1.23 2.51 4.58
CA VAL A 40 -1.54 1.08 4.77
C VAL A 40 -0.31 0.25 4.43
N GLY A 41 -0.03 -0.80 5.23
CA GLY A 41 1.19 -1.59 5.06
C GLY A 41 2.46 -0.76 5.24
N ALA A 42 2.50 0.11 6.24
CA ALA A 42 3.56 1.12 6.39
C ALA A 42 4.97 0.53 6.60
N GLY A 43 5.10 -0.69 7.14
CA GLY A 43 6.41 -1.32 7.37
C GLY A 43 7.42 -0.47 8.16
N GLY A 44 6.94 0.59 8.84
CA GLY A 44 7.78 1.56 9.55
C GLY A 44 8.22 2.79 8.73
N LEU A 45 7.90 2.86 7.45
CA LEU A 45 8.23 3.99 6.57
C LEU A 45 7.00 4.87 6.34
N PHE A 46 7.09 6.14 6.72
CA PHE A 46 6.06 7.15 6.49
C PHE A 46 6.57 8.55 6.79
N ASP A 47 6.06 9.53 6.07
CA ASP A 47 6.39 10.95 6.25
C ASP A 47 5.58 11.60 7.38
N PRO A 48 6.08 12.69 7.98
CA PRO A 48 5.32 13.51 8.92
C PRO A 48 3.96 13.94 8.34
N GLY A 49 2.91 13.88 9.14
CA GLY A 49 1.54 14.21 8.72
C GLY A 49 0.74 13.02 8.19
N TRP A 50 1.37 11.86 8.04
CA TRP A 50 0.71 10.60 7.71
C TRP A 50 0.56 9.72 8.96
N ILE A 51 -0.53 8.97 9.02
CA ILE A 51 -0.80 8.03 10.11
C ILE A 51 -0.49 6.62 9.61
N PRO A 52 0.59 5.98 10.08
CA PRO A 52 0.92 4.62 9.65
C PRO A 52 -0.07 3.62 10.24
N THR A 53 -0.45 2.66 9.42
CA THR A 53 -1.17 1.46 9.80
C THR A 53 -0.51 0.23 9.18
N ASP A 54 -0.68 -0.90 9.82
CA ASP A 54 -0.20 -2.19 9.34
C ASP A 54 -1.20 -3.28 9.71
N VAL A 55 -1.06 -4.47 9.15
CA VAL A 55 -2.03 -5.58 9.25
C VAL A 55 -2.47 -5.89 10.68
N ASP A 56 -1.60 -5.70 11.68
CA ASP A 56 -1.92 -5.94 13.09
C ASP A 56 -3.00 -4.97 13.64
N VAL A 57 -3.17 -3.78 13.05
CA VAL A 57 -4.14 -2.75 13.49
C VAL A 57 -5.20 -2.43 12.45
N LEU A 58 -4.87 -2.58 11.17
CA LEU A 58 -5.77 -2.41 10.04
C LEU A 58 -5.44 -3.42 8.94
N ASP A 59 -6.13 -4.55 8.96
CA ASP A 59 -6.20 -5.43 7.80
C ASP A 59 -7.07 -4.77 6.73
N ILE A 60 -6.49 -4.46 5.58
CA ILE A 60 -7.20 -3.76 4.51
C ILE A 60 -8.34 -4.58 3.89
N LEU A 61 -8.35 -5.90 4.13
CA LEU A 61 -9.42 -6.80 3.69
C LEU A 61 -10.60 -6.85 4.67
N ASP A 62 -10.39 -6.47 5.93
CA ASP A 62 -11.41 -6.56 6.99
C ASP A 62 -12.17 -5.24 7.15
N VAL A 63 -13.32 -5.12 6.49
CA VAL A 63 -14.19 -3.93 6.59
C VAL A 63 -14.63 -3.60 8.02
N ALA A 64 -14.67 -4.59 8.93
CA ALA A 64 -15.03 -4.34 10.33
C ALA A 64 -13.91 -3.58 11.06
N GLN A 65 -12.64 -3.84 10.71
CA GLN A 65 -11.51 -3.06 11.24
C GLN A 65 -11.53 -1.62 10.71
N TRP A 66 -11.83 -1.42 9.42
CA TRP A 66 -12.02 -0.08 8.88
C TRP A 66 -13.09 0.68 9.64
N ARG A 67 -14.29 0.10 9.82
CA ARG A 67 -15.42 0.72 10.55
C ARG A 67 -15.11 0.99 12.01
N ARG A 68 -14.24 0.18 12.63
CA ARG A 68 -13.79 0.41 14.01
C ARG A 68 -12.92 1.67 14.15
N LEU A 69 -12.18 2.03 13.09
CA LEU A 69 -11.19 3.11 13.08
C LEU A 69 -11.73 4.38 12.43
N PHE A 70 -12.46 4.26 11.33
CA PHE A 70 -12.86 5.36 10.47
C PHE A 70 -14.35 5.38 10.20
N SER A 71 -14.90 6.56 9.98
CA SER A 71 -16.22 6.73 9.35
C SER A 71 -16.08 6.54 7.83
N GLU A 72 -17.10 6.02 7.18
CA GLU A 72 -17.13 6.00 5.71
C GLU A 72 -17.01 7.44 5.16
N LYS A 73 -16.31 7.60 4.06
CA LYS A 73 -16.09 8.90 3.38
C LYS A 73 -15.38 9.95 4.25
N SER A 74 -14.47 9.54 5.14
CA SER A 74 -13.79 10.46 6.06
C SER A 74 -12.28 10.64 5.80
N ILE A 75 -11.65 9.78 5.02
CA ILE A 75 -10.21 9.81 4.78
C ILE A 75 -9.91 10.72 3.58
N ASP A 76 -8.96 11.64 3.76
CA ASP A 76 -8.52 12.55 2.69
C ASP A 76 -7.57 11.88 1.70
N ALA A 77 -6.61 11.10 2.20
CA ALA A 77 -5.65 10.39 1.37
C ALA A 77 -5.20 9.06 1.99
N ILE A 78 -4.97 8.08 1.14
CA ILE A 78 -4.38 6.79 1.47
C ILE A 78 -3.08 6.64 0.68
N LEU A 79 -2.02 6.15 1.32
CA LEU A 79 -0.76 5.78 0.70
C LEU A 79 -0.54 4.28 0.89
N ALA A 80 -0.15 3.59 -0.18
CA ALA A 80 0.18 2.18 -0.14
C ALA A 80 1.38 1.90 -1.04
N GLU A 81 2.49 1.51 -0.46
CA GLU A 81 3.68 1.15 -1.22
C GLU A 81 4.03 -0.30 -0.99
N HIS A 82 4.04 -1.10 -2.07
CA HIS A 82 4.36 -2.52 -2.05
C HIS A 82 3.47 -3.32 -1.09
N VAL A 83 2.15 -3.26 -1.36
CA VAL A 83 1.09 -3.96 -0.60
C VAL A 83 0.29 -4.90 -1.50
N TRP A 84 -0.11 -4.42 -2.69
CA TRP A 84 -1.04 -5.14 -3.56
C TRP A 84 -0.45 -6.40 -4.19
N GLU A 85 0.86 -6.47 -4.40
CA GLU A 85 1.55 -7.67 -4.90
C GLU A 85 1.44 -8.88 -3.96
N HIS A 86 1.16 -8.66 -2.68
CA HIS A 86 0.94 -9.70 -1.68
C HIS A 86 -0.51 -10.22 -1.64
N LEU A 87 -1.42 -9.64 -2.41
CA LEU A 87 -2.83 -9.99 -2.46
C LEU A 87 -3.15 -10.83 -3.70
N THR A 88 -4.15 -11.74 -3.59
CA THR A 88 -4.73 -12.33 -4.80
C THR A 88 -5.54 -11.27 -5.57
N ALA A 89 -5.93 -11.54 -6.80
CA ALA A 89 -6.72 -10.60 -7.60
C ALA A 89 -8.04 -10.21 -6.90
N GLU A 90 -8.74 -11.18 -6.32
CA GLU A 90 -9.98 -10.96 -5.58
C GLU A 90 -9.74 -10.14 -4.30
N GLN A 91 -8.67 -10.43 -3.58
CA GLN A 91 -8.27 -9.67 -2.39
C GLN A 91 -7.87 -8.24 -2.76
N GLY A 92 -7.13 -8.07 -3.86
CA GLY A 92 -6.73 -6.75 -4.36
C GLY A 92 -7.93 -5.87 -4.69
N LEU A 93 -8.96 -6.43 -5.34
CA LEU A 93 -10.21 -5.71 -5.63
C LEU A 93 -10.95 -5.36 -4.32
N LEU A 94 -11.10 -6.30 -3.39
CA LEU A 94 -11.74 -6.04 -2.08
C LEU A 94 -11.02 -4.95 -1.30
N ALA A 95 -9.68 -4.94 -1.30
CA ALA A 95 -8.89 -3.88 -0.67
C ALA A 95 -9.14 -2.51 -1.32
N ALA A 96 -9.20 -2.44 -2.66
CA ALA A 96 -9.48 -1.23 -3.39
C ALA A 96 -10.91 -0.72 -3.10
N GLU A 97 -11.91 -1.59 -3.05
CA GLU A 97 -13.29 -1.26 -2.67
C GLU A 97 -13.40 -0.71 -1.24
N ASN A 98 -12.65 -1.30 -0.29
CA ASN A 98 -12.58 -0.78 1.07
C ASN A 98 -11.94 0.62 1.08
N CYS A 99 -10.82 0.83 0.41
CA CYS A 99 -10.22 2.16 0.27
C CYS A 99 -11.21 3.16 -0.34
N PHE A 100 -11.90 2.79 -1.42
CA PHE A 100 -12.91 3.63 -2.05
C PHE A 100 -14.05 4.01 -1.09
N ARG A 101 -14.54 3.06 -0.30
CA ARG A 101 -15.61 3.28 0.67
C ARG A 101 -15.25 4.33 1.72
N PHE A 102 -14.02 4.25 2.25
CA PHE A 102 -13.59 5.11 3.37
C PHE A 102 -12.97 6.44 2.94
N LEU A 103 -12.48 6.55 1.71
CA LEU A 103 -12.08 7.84 1.14
C LEU A 103 -13.28 8.77 0.98
N ARG A 104 -13.10 10.06 1.28
CA ARG A 104 -14.11 11.08 0.96
C ARG A 104 -14.22 11.31 -0.55
N PRO A 105 -15.34 11.85 -1.06
CA PRO A 105 -15.37 12.36 -2.43
C PRO A 105 -14.22 13.35 -2.69
N GLY A 106 -13.55 13.24 -3.83
CA GLY A 106 -12.34 13.99 -4.15
C GLY A 106 -11.07 13.58 -3.41
N GLY A 107 -11.13 12.59 -2.51
CA GLY A 107 -9.95 11.97 -1.88
C GLY A 107 -9.22 11.05 -2.85
N HIS A 108 -7.97 10.67 -2.53
CA HIS A 108 -7.16 9.83 -3.39
C HIS A 108 -6.45 8.71 -2.62
N LEU A 109 -6.19 7.63 -3.34
CA LEU A 109 -5.24 6.59 -2.97
C LEU A 109 -4.06 6.69 -3.93
N ARG A 110 -2.84 6.91 -3.40
CA ARG A 110 -1.61 6.68 -4.16
C ARG A 110 -1.09 5.30 -3.84
N ALA A 111 -0.92 4.48 -4.87
CA ALA A 111 -0.43 3.12 -4.73
C ALA A 111 0.76 2.85 -5.65
N ALA A 112 1.69 2.03 -5.15
CA ALA A 112 2.85 1.57 -5.89
C ALA A 112 3.06 0.08 -5.71
N VAL A 113 3.45 -0.61 -6.78
CA VAL A 113 3.79 -2.04 -6.82
C VAL A 113 5.00 -2.27 -7.72
N PRO A 114 5.74 -3.38 -7.61
CA PRO A 114 6.78 -3.74 -8.57
C PRO A 114 6.24 -3.73 -10.01
N ASP A 115 7.07 -3.24 -10.96
CA ASP A 115 6.67 -3.09 -12.35
C ASP A 115 6.96 -4.35 -13.18
N GLY A 116 5.91 -5.04 -13.60
CA GLY A 116 6.00 -6.25 -14.43
C GLY A 116 6.46 -6.03 -15.87
N ASN A 117 6.49 -4.77 -16.33
CA ASN A 117 7.03 -4.39 -17.65
C ASN A 117 8.46 -3.86 -17.57
N HIS A 118 9.11 -3.93 -16.40
CA HIS A 118 10.50 -3.50 -16.27
C HIS A 118 11.40 -4.29 -17.24
N PRO A 119 12.23 -3.61 -18.07
CA PRO A 119 12.99 -4.27 -19.15
C PRO A 119 14.17 -5.12 -18.65
N ASP A 120 14.63 -4.96 -17.41
CA ASP A 120 15.72 -5.73 -16.85
C ASP A 120 15.22 -7.09 -16.32
N PRO A 121 15.67 -8.23 -16.93
CA PRO A 121 15.29 -9.56 -16.46
C PRO A 121 15.74 -9.86 -15.02
N ALA A 122 16.82 -9.23 -14.54
CA ALA A 122 17.28 -9.39 -13.16
C ALA A 122 16.32 -8.71 -12.17
N TYR A 123 15.76 -7.55 -12.52
CA TYR A 123 14.70 -6.93 -11.74
C TYR A 123 13.46 -7.82 -11.68
N ILE A 124 12.99 -8.34 -12.83
CA ILE A 124 11.82 -9.25 -12.87
C ILE A 124 12.05 -10.48 -12.00
N GLU A 125 13.25 -11.14 -12.10
CA GLU A 125 13.59 -12.26 -11.24
C GLU A 125 13.61 -11.89 -9.75
N TRP A 126 13.96 -10.64 -9.42
CA TRP A 126 13.97 -10.14 -8.06
C TRP A 126 12.55 -9.97 -7.49
N VAL A 127 11.58 -9.48 -8.29
CA VAL A 127 10.25 -9.04 -7.79
C VAL A 127 9.09 -9.98 -8.14
N ARG A 128 9.26 -10.93 -9.07
CA ARG A 128 8.17 -11.84 -9.44
C ARG A 128 7.71 -12.71 -8.26
N PRO A 129 6.49 -13.28 -8.29
CA PRO A 129 6.06 -14.28 -7.34
C PRO A 129 7.07 -15.43 -7.20
N GLY A 130 7.51 -15.71 -5.97
CA GLY A 130 8.56 -16.68 -5.68
C GLY A 130 9.94 -16.28 -6.21
N GLY A 131 10.17 -15.00 -6.47
CA GLY A 131 11.45 -14.47 -6.92
C GLY A 131 12.50 -14.43 -5.81
N SER A 132 13.68 -13.87 -6.14
CA SER A 132 14.85 -13.90 -5.24
C SER A 132 14.92 -12.68 -4.29
N GLY A 133 14.07 -11.68 -4.48
CA GLY A 133 14.06 -10.47 -3.66
C GLY A 133 13.44 -10.66 -2.29
N ALA A 134 13.77 -9.78 -1.36
CA ALA A 134 13.19 -9.80 -0.02
C ALA A 134 11.67 -9.60 -0.08
N GLY A 135 10.89 -10.57 0.44
CA GLY A 135 9.42 -10.56 0.41
C GLY A 135 8.80 -11.12 -0.88
N ALA A 136 9.59 -11.39 -1.93
CA ALA A 136 9.09 -11.93 -3.19
C ALA A 136 8.51 -13.35 -3.07
N ASP A 137 8.89 -14.08 -2.05
CA ASP A 137 8.33 -15.39 -1.68
C ASP A 137 6.85 -15.30 -1.28
N ASP A 138 6.38 -14.12 -0.83
CA ASP A 138 4.97 -13.87 -0.50
C ASP A 138 4.22 -13.11 -1.60
N HIS A 139 4.87 -12.67 -2.66
CA HIS A 139 4.17 -12.06 -3.80
C HIS A 139 3.22 -13.05 -4.45
N LYS A 140 2.00 -12.61 -4.74
CA LYS A 140 0.97 -13.40 -5.43
C LYS A 140 0.82 -12.99 -6.89
N LEU A 141 1.07 -11.71 -7.18
CA LEU A 141 0.90 -11.13 -8.50
C LEU A 141 2.09 -10.22 -8.84
N LEU A 142 2.36 -10.12 -10.14
CA LEU A 142 3.24 -9.10 -10.70
C LEU A 142 2.40 -8.22 -11.63
N TYR A 143 2.16 -7.00 -11.21
CA TYR A 143 1.33 -6.04 -11.93
C TYR A 143 2.14 -5.30 -13.00
N ASN A 144 1.44 -4.86 -14.04
CA ASN A 144 1.86 -3.81 -14.94
C ASN A 144 0.88 -2.63 -14.84
N ARG A 145 1.14 -1.55 -15.57
CA ARG A 145 0.30 -0.35 -15.57
C ARG A 145 -1.17 -0.66 -15.88
N GLU A 146 -1.42 -1.51 -16.89
CA GLU A 146 -2.76 -1.85 -17.35
C GLU A 146 -3.53 -2.62 -16.28
N SER A 147 -2.97 -3.72 -15.78
CA SER A 147 -3.62 -4.57 -14.79
C SER A 147 -3.80 -3.87 -13.45
N PHE A 148 -2.84 -3.02 -13.03
CA PHE A 148 -2.94 -2.27 -11.79
C PHE A 148 -3.95 -1.13 -11.88
N GLY A 149 -3.99 -0.41 -13.01
CA GLY A 149 -4.98 0.62 -13.28
C GLY A 149 -6.41 0.05 -13.33
N GLN A 150 -6.62 -1.02 -14.08
CA GLN A 150 -7.91 -1.70 -14.23
C GLN A 150 -8.50 -2.16 -12.89
N LEU A 151 -7.66 -2.61 -11.96
CA LEU A 151 -8.09 -3.02 -10.62
C LEU A 151 -8.81 -1.86 -9.89
N PHE A 152 -8.21 -0.67 -9.86
CA PHE A 152 -8.80 0.49 -9.20
C PHE A 152 -9.98 1.08 -9.98
N GLU A 153 -9.94 1.07 -11.31
CA GLU A 153 -11.08 1.46 -12.15
C GLU A 153 -12.30 0.57 -11.87
N THR A 154 -12.09 -0.73 -11.71
CA THR A 154 -13.16 -1.69 -11.35
C THR A 154 -13.76 -1.37 -9.98
N ALA A 155 -12.96 -0.89 -9.02
CA ALA A 155 -13.44 -0.43 -7.72
C ALA A 155 -14.13 0.95 -7.75
N GLY A 156 -14.17 1.63 -8.91
CA GLY A 156 -14.88 2.90 -9.12
C GLY A 156 -13.99 4.15 -9.10
N PHE A 157 -12.68 4.01 -9.03
CA PHE A 157 -11.75 5.14 -9.07
C PHE A 157 -11.54 5.67 -10.49
N GLN A 158 -11.17 6.95 -10.59
CA GLN A 158 -10.48 7.52 -11.74
C GLN A 158 -8.99 7.36 -11.53
N VAL A 159 -8.28 6.71 -12.47
CA VAL A 159 -6.88 6.34 -12.30
C VAL A 159 -5.98 7.18 -13.20
N GLU A 160 -4.95 7.77 -12.61
CA GLU A 160 -3.88 8.50 -13.28
C GLU A 160 -2.55 7.76 -13.06
N PRO A 161 -1.91 7.20 -14.11
CA PRO A 161 -0.59 6.59 -13.98
C PRO A 161 0.47 7.67 -13.81
N LEU A 162 1.36 7.50 -12.82
CA LEU A 162 2.41 8.46 -12.50
C LEU A 162 3.79 8.01 -12.99
N GLU A 163 4.17 6.76 -12.73
CA GLU A 163 5.42 6.14 -13.19
C GLU A 163 5.16 4.70 -13.62
N TYR A 164 5.72 4.25 -14.74
CA TYR A 164 5.63 2.87 -15.23
C TYR A 164 6.50 2.63 -16.46
N PHE A 165 6.81 1.37 -16.73
CA PHE A 165 7.27 0.93 -18.06
C PHE A 165 6.07 0.47 -18.91
N ASP A 166 6.06 0.85 -20.20
CA ASP A 166 5.11 0.29 -21.17
C ASP A 166 5.54 -1.10 -21.65
N ALA A 167 4.70 -1.72 -22.48
CA ALA A 167 4.97 -3.06 -23.01
C ALA A 167 6.22 -3.13 -23.93
N ASP A 168 6.68 -1.99 -24.46
CA ASP A 168 7.89 -1.88 -25.26
C ASP A 168 9.14 -1.62 -24.39
N GLY A 169 8.99 -1.59 -23.07
CA GLY A 169 10.06 -1.35 -22.10
C GLY A 169 10.51 0.12 -22.05
N LYS A 170 9.68 1.05 -22.51
CA LYS A 170 9.94 2.48 -22.40
C LYS A 170 9.38 3.02 -21.09
N PHE A 171 10.19 3.75 -20.34
CA PHE A 171 9.78 4.37 -19.10
C PHE A 171 8.96 5.65 -19.33
N HIS A 172 7.86 5.76 -18.59
CA HIS A 172 6.99 6.93 -18.58
C HIS A 172 6.90 7.46 -17.14
N ALA A 173 6.93 8.77 -17.00
CA ALA A 173 6.73 9.44 -15.72
C ALA A 173 6.12 10.83 -15.94
N VAL A 174 5.22 11.21 -15.04
CA VAL A 174 4.77 12.60 -14.89
C VAL A 174 5.43 13.22 -13.67
N ASP A 175 5.46 14.55 -13.59
CA ASP A 175 5.91 15.23 -12.39
C ASP A 175 4.77 15.24 -11.36
N TRP A 176 4.96 14.50 -10.26
CA TRP A 176 3.96 14.36 -9.20
C TRP A 176 4.44 14.95 -7.88
N ASP A 177 3.49 15.50 -7.11
CA ASP A 177 3.78 16.11 -5.82
C ASP A 177 3.97 15.04 -4.72
N PRO A 178 5.15 14.92 -4.10
CA PRO A 178 5.38 13.98 -3.00
C PRO A 178 4.62 14.35 -1.72
N ALA A 179 4.17 15.59 -1.56
CA ALA A 179 3.33 15.97 -0.41
C ALA A 179 1.95 15.29 -0.43
N LEU A 180 1.52 14.79 -1.59
CA LEU A 180 0.31 13.97 -1.74
C LEU A 180 0.54 12.48 -1.44
N GLY A 181 1.75 12.10 -1.04
CA GLY A 181 2.18 10.74 -0.72
C GLY A 181 3.50 10.44 -1.43
N LYS A 182 4.60 10.39 -0.68
CA LYS A 182 5.92 10.04 -1.20
C LYS A 182 5.98 8.53 -1.39
N ILE A 183 6.45 8.09 -2.56
CA ILE A 183 6.81 6.71 -2.85
C ILE A 183 8.31 6.59 -2.82
N GLU A 184 8.84 5.81 -1.88
CA GLU A 184 10.29 5.62 -1.73
C GLU A 184 10.88 4.86 -2.92
N ARG A 185 10.17 3.84 -3.42
CA ARG A 185 10.61 3.02 -4.56
C ARG A 185 10.15 3.63 -5.90
N SER A 186 10.39 4.93 -6.07
CA SER A 186 10.11 5.68 -7.30
C SER A 186 11.39 6.04 -8.04
N ARG A 187 11.27 6.46 -9.29
CA ARG A 187 12.37 7.01 -10.07
C ARG A 187 13.21 8.04 -9.29
N ARG A 188 12.51 8.91 -8.54
CA ARG A 188 13.11 10.10 -7.91
C ARG A 188 13.71 9.81 -6.52
N PHE A 189 13.19 8.86 -5.78
CA PHE A 189 13.53 8.68 -4.36
C PHE A 189 14.27 7.38 -4.07
N ASP A 190 14.28 6.42 -4.99
CA ASP A 190 15.03 5.18 -4.77
C ASP A 190 16.52 5.39 -5.06
N ASP A 191 17.36 5.15 -4.05
CA ASP A 191 18.82 5.34 -4.14
C ASP A 191 19.49 4.41 -5.16
N ARG A 192 18.82 3.35 -5.62
CA ARG A 192 19.30 2.46 -6.69
C ARG A 192 19.23 3.09 -8.07
N ASN A 193 18.40 4.13 -8.23
CA ASN A 193 18.24 4.86 -9.49
C ASN A 193 19.26 5.99 -9.56
N ARG A 194 20.48 5.67 -10.03
CA ARG A 194 21.59 6.62 -10.17
C ARG A 194 21.95 6.82 -11.63
N ASP A 195 22.55 7.96 -11.94
CA ASP A 195 23.11 8.28 -13.25
C ASP A 195 22.12 8.10 -14.43
N GLY A 196 20.82 8.34 -14.17
CA GLY A 196 19.78 8.22 -15.20
C GLY A 196 19.37 6.77 -15.49
N GLN A 197 19.88 5.80 -14.74
CA GLN A 197 19.42 4.42 -14.80
C GLN A 197 18.22 4.20 -13.89
N PHE A 198 17.27 3.40 -14.34
CA PHE A 198 16.08 3.01 -13.58
C PHE A 198 16.25 1.57 -13.07
N ALA A 199 17.22 1.39 -12.16
CA ALA A 199 17.54 0.06 -11.61
C ALA A 199 16.42 -0.52 -10.75
N TYR A 200 15.62 0.35 -10.14
CA TYR A 200 14.44 -0.06 -9.39
C TYR A 200 13.34 1.01 -9.47
N THR A 201 12.25 0.68 -10.13
CA THR A 201 11.06 1.54 -10.24
C THR A 201 9.82 0.72 -9.89
N SER A 202 8.71 1.42 -9.70
CA SER A 202 7.41 0.81 -9.45
C SER A 202 6.40 1.31 -10.49
N VAL A 203 5.35 0.55 -10.73
CA VAL A 203 4.11 1.13 -11.26
C VAL A 203 3.51 1.98 -10.15
N ILE A 204 3.37 3.27 -10.37
CA ILE A 204 2.78 4.22 -9.43
C ILE A 204 1.53 4.82 -10.04
N VAL A 205 0.43 4.80 -9.29
CA VAL A 205 -0.85 5.38 -9.71
C VAL A 205 -1.46 6.26 -8.63
N ASP A 206 -2.15 7.33 -9.05
CA ASP A 206 -3.13 8.05 -8.24
C ASP A 206 -4.53 7.55 -8.64
N ALA A 207 -5.22 6.91 -7.70
CA ALA A 207 -6.60 6.48 -7.82
C ALA A 207 -7.49 7.49 -7.06
N ARG A 208 -8.22 8.33 -7.80
CA ARG A 208 -9.06 9.41 -7.24
C ARG A 208 -10.49 8.98 -7.14
N LYS A 209 -11.11 9.21 -5.97
CA LYS A 209 -12.54 9.01 -5.81
C LYS A 209 -13.28 10.20 -6.42
N PRO A 210 -14.20 9.98 -7.38
CA PRO A 210 -15.04 11.06 -7.91
C PRO A 210 -15.82 11.83 -6.84
N HIS A 211 -16.22 13.06 -7.16
CA HIS A 211 -17.02 13.92 -6.28
C HIS A 211 -18.45 13.43 -6.11
#